data_c2a186cc2a1625016e6841653eafc174
#
_entry.id   c2a186cc2a1625016e6841653eafc174
#
_cell.length_a   1.000
_cell.length_b   1.000
_cell.length_c   1.000
_cell.angle_alpha   90.00
_cell.angle_beta   90.00
_cell.angle_gamma   90.00
#
_symmetry.space_group_name_H-M   'P 1'
#
loop_
_entity.id
_entity.type
_entity.pdbx_description
1 polymer ?
#
loop_
_entity_poly.entity_id
_entity_poly.type
_entity_poly.pdbx_seq_one_letter_code
_entity_poly.pdbx_strand_id
1 'polypeptide(L)'
;SFYNPIIKNNTPDYLIMNFDRTCNYKCPSCRIDLIVENGEGIQRVEKTIEDIDNYYSANVKTLYITGSGDPFVSVGFRNYLRNFNPKKYPKLISIHLHTNASMWDKKMWDSMPNIHNYVNTCEISIDAGTKDTYENKTRIGGNWENLMNNLKFINTLPIRVKTSFVVQDTNYMEMETFYNLMYSIFRKKVDVFFGKITNWGTFSEGEFKLKQVHNIEHPEHQLFKKEFNKIWKNQNLFHNLYEFID
;
A
#
# COMPACT_ATOMS: atom_id res chain seq x y z
N SER A 1 -23.69 30.47 7.21
CA SER A 1 -23.78 30.57 5.74
C SER A 1 -22.44 31.00 5.18
N PHE A 2 -21.61 30.10 4.71
CA PHE A 2 -20.49 30.44 3.81
C PHE A 2 -19.85 29.14 3.38
N TYR A 3 -20.35 28.56 2.31
CA TYR A 3 -19.58 27.95 1.24
C TYR A 3 -20.59 27.49 0.18
N ASN A 4 -20.79 28.36 -0.80
CA ASN A 4 -21.38 27.92 -2.05
C ASN A 4 -20.18 27.77 -2.99
N PRO A 5 -19.57 26.60 -3.11
CA PRO A 5 -18.54 26.41 -4.11
C PRO A 5 -19.24 26.43 -5.46
N ILE A 6 -18.98 27.46 -6.24
CA ILE A 6 -19.22 27.44 -7.67
C ILE A 6 -18.27 26.38 -8.23
N ILE A 7 -18.60 25.10 -8.05
CA ILE A 7 -17.94 23.98 -8.73
C ILE A 7 -18.57 23.90 -10.12
N LYS A 8 -18.26 24.88 -10.96
CA LYS A 8 -18.46 24.76 -12.38
C LYS A 8 -17.43 23.76 -12.93
N ASN A 9 -17.85 22.52 -13.15
CA ASN A 9 -17.26 21.54 -14.06
C ASN A 9 -15.83 21.00 -13.76
N ASN A 10 -15.28 21.13 -12.56
CA ASN A 10 -13.96 20.61 -12.19
C ASN A 10 -14.03 19.52 -11.13
N THR A 11 -14.85 18.50 -11.35
CA THR A 11 -14.73 17.27 -10.53
C THR A 11 -13.48 16.51 -10.94
N PRO A 12 -12.74 15.94 -9.97
CA PRO A 12 -11.47 15.26 -10.23
C PRO A 12 -11.66 14.05 -11.14
N ASP A 13 -10.69 13.77 -12.00
CA ASP A 13 -10.62 12.53 -12.76
C ASP A 13 -9.76 11.46 -12.06
N TYR A 14 -8.98 11.87 -11.06
CA TYR A 14 -8.19 10.99 -10.18
C TYR A 14 -8.50 11.30 -8.72
N LEU A 15 -8.91 10.29 -7.95
CA LEU A 15 -9.32 10.46 -6.55
C LEU A 15 -8.58 9.49 -5.64
N ILE A 16 -7.92 10.03 -4.61
CA ILE A 16 -7.25 9.25 -3.56
C ILE A 16 -8.15 9.22 -2.33
N MET A 17 -8.55 8.03 -1.92
CA MET A 17 -9.36 7.79 -0.72
C MET A 17 -8.46 7.22 0.38
N ASN A 18 -7.88 8.08 1.22
CA ASN A 18 -6.93 7.73 2.28
C ASN A 18 -7.34 8.24 3.68
N PHE A 19 -8.62 8.44 3.92
CA PHE A 19 -9.15 9.08 5.14
C PHE A 19 -9.50 8.09 6.26
N ASP A 20 -9.35 6.76 6.05
CA ASP A 20 -9.46 5.76 7.11
C ASP A 20 -8.08 5.17 7.42
N ARG A 21 -7.68 5.27 8.69
CA ARG A 21 -6.38 4.80 9.19
C ARG A 21 -6.43 3.39 9.76
N THR A 22 -7.56 2.71 9.69
CA THR A 22 -7.75 1.35 10.20
C THR A 22 -6.81 0.38 9.53
N CYS A 23 -6.04 -0.35 10.34
CA CYS A 23 -5.13 -1.40 9.89
C CYS A 23 -4.97 -2.44 10.99
N ASN A 24 -4.73 -3.68 10.61
CA ASN A 24 -4.48 -4.80 11.53
C ASN A 24 -3.00 -5.00 11.88
N TYR A 25 -2.11 -4.12 11.38
CA TYR A 25 -0.68 -4.15 11.66
C TYR A 25 -0.23 -2.93 12.46
N LYS A 26 0.81 -3.13 13.26
CA LYS A 26 1.53 -2.10 14.01
C LYS A 26 2.97 -2.00 13.49
N CYS A 27 3.12 -1.61 12.23
CA CYS A 27 4.43 -1.45 11.59
C CYS A 27 5.21 -0.30 12.23
N PRO A 28 6.43 -0.51 12.75
CA PRO A 28 7.20 0.53 13.46
C PRO A 28 7.46 1.78 12.61
N SER A 29 7.63 1.62 11.30
CA SER A 29 7.84 2.75 10.37
C SER A 29 6.57 3.53 10.04
N CYS A 30 5.38 3.06 10.47
CA CYS A 30 4.10 3.64 10.08
C CYS A 30 3.31 4.22 11.26
N ARG A 31 3.29 3.54 12.41
CA ARG A 31 2.43 3.89 13.54
C ARG A 31 2.95 3.37 14.87
N ILE A 32 2.69 4.13 15.94
CA ILE A 32 3.05 3.76 17.31
C ILE A 32 2.06 2.73 17.87
N ASP A 33 0.75 2.90 17.55
CA ASP A 33 -0.33 2.06 18.07
C ASP A 33 -1.18 1.45 16.98
N LEU A 34 -1.86 0.35 17.32
CA LEU A 34 -2.88 -0.24 16.46
C LEU A 34 -4.05 0.74 16.33
N ILE A 35 -4.41 1.09 15.10
CA ILE A 35 -5.50 2.02 14.83
C ILE A 35 -6.64 1.25 14.18
N VAL A 36 -7.78 1.22 14.87
CA VAL A 36 -9.02 0.61 14.38
C VAL A 36 -10.16 1.57 14.64
N GLU A 37 -10.75 2.11 13.60
CA GLU A 37 -11.93 2.96 13.71
C GLU A 37 -13.13 2.14 14.22
N ASN A 38 -13.95 2.73 15.05
CA ASN A 38 -15.17 2.15 15.60
C ASN A 38 -16.30 3.19 15.59
N GLY A 39 -17.51 2.78 15.87
CA GLY A 39 -18.69 3.64 16.09
C GLY A 39 -18.70 4.90 15.20
N GLU A 40 -18.46 6.07 15.79
CA GLU A 40 -18.44 7.35 15.09
C GLU A 40 -17.36 7.46 14.00
N GLY A 41 -16.21 6.80 14.20
CA GLY A 41 -15.14 6.76 13.19
C GLY A 41 -15.61 6.04 11.92
N ILE A 42 -16.28 4.90 12.05
CA ILE A 42 -16.86 4.18 10.91
C ILE A 42 -17.92 5.04 10.21
N GLN A 43 -18.82 5.66 10.97
CA GLN A 43 -19.88 6.53 10.42
C GLN A 43 -19.27 7.70 9.63
N ARG A 44 -18.19 8.32 10.15
CA ARG A 44 -17.48 9.40 9.45
C ARG A 44 -16.90 8.91 8.12
N VAL A 45 -16.29 7.73 8.10
CA VAL A 45 -15.74 7.11 6.86
C VAL A 45 -16.87 6.86 5.86
N GLU A 46 -17.96 6.23 6.28
CA GLU A 46 -19.13 5.95 5.43
C GLU A 46 -19.77 7.23 4.89
N LYS A 47 -19.91 8.26 5.72
CA LYS A 47 -20.41 9.57 5.30
C LYS A 47 -19.50 10.24 4.26
N THR A 48 -18.19 10.17 4.46
CA THR A 48 -17.23 10.70 3.49
C THR A 48 -17.34 9.98 2.14
N ILE A 49 -17.50 8.65 2.15
CA ILE A 49 -17.71 7.85 0.94
C ILE A 49 -19.03 8.26 0.24
N GLU A 50 -20.10 8.43 1.01
CA GLU A 50 -21.40 8.88 0.47
C GLU A 50 -21.27 10.25 -0.21
N ASP A 51 -20.57 11.18 0.39
CA ASP A 51 -20.33 12.52 -0.18
C ASP A 51 -19.49 12.45 -1.46
N ILE A 52 -18.47 11.58 -1.50
CA ILE A 52 -17.69 11.31 -2.71
C ILE A 52 -18.58 10.76 -3.82
N ASP A 53 -19.37 9.76 -3.52
CA ASP A 53 -20.30 9.13 -4.44
C ASP A 53 -21.33 10.10 -5.04
N ASN A 54 -21.80 11.04 -4.21
CA ASN A 54 -22.86 11.96 -4.61
C ASN A 54 -22.35 13.21 -5.33
N TYR A 55 -21.16 13.69 -4.98
CA TYR A 55 -20.69 15.01 -5.45
C TYR A 55 -19.46 14.98 -6.34
N TYR A 56 -18.64 13.92 -6.28
CA TYR A 56 -17.33 13.89 -6.94
C TYR A 56 -17.14 12.76 -7.95
N SER A 57 -18.02 11.76 -7.96
CA SER A 57 -17.85 10.52 -8.75
C SER A 57 -17.99 10.68 -10.27
N ALA A 58 -18.74 11.67 -10.74
CA ALA A 58 -19.18 11.77 -12.14
C ALA A 58 -18.05 11.81 -13.19
N ASN A 59 -16.90 12.38 -12.87
CA ASN A 59 -15.75 12.49 -13.78
C ASN A 59 -14.57 11.60 -13.40
N VAL A 60 -14.65 10.87 -12.28
CA VAL A 60 -13.56 10.02 -11.80
C VAL A 60 -13.28 8.91 -12.80
N LYS A 61 -12.03 8.86 -13.25
CA LYS A 61 -11.49 7.78 -14.10
C LYS A 61 -10.68 6.79 -13.30
N THR A 62 -10.06 7.23 -12.21
CA THR A 62 -9.22 6.39 -11.35
C THR A 62 -9.55 6.63 -9.88
N LEU A 63 -9.88 5.57 -9.18
CA LEU A 63 -9.97 5.53 -7.73
C LEU A 63 -8.71 4.88 -7.16
N TYR A 64 -8.00 5.57 -6.27
CA TYR A 64 -6.90 5.03 -5.49
C TYR A 64 -7.37 4.83 -4.03
N ILE A 65 -7.48 3.58 -3.60
CA ILE A 65 -7.96 3.21 -2.27
C ILE A 65 -6.82 2.59 -1.49
N THR A 66 -6.49 3.04 -0.48
CA THR A 66 -5.75 3.77 0.29
C THR A 66 -4.53 3.64 0.98
N GLY A 67 -3.56 4.24 1.23
CA GLY A 67 -2.25 4.25 1.84
C GLY A 67 -2.14 4.62 3.33
N SER A 68 -3.19 5.11 4.00
CA SER A 68 -3.12 5.46 5.42
C SER A 68 -3.59 4.35 6.37
N GLY A 69 -4.40 3.42 5.88
CA GLY A 69 -4.87 2.22 6.55
C GLY A 69 -4.77 1.00 5.63
N ASP A 70 -5.71 0.07 5.76
CA ASP A 70 -5.82 -1.09 4.86
C ASP A 70 -7.28 -1.25 4.41
N PRO A 71 -7.56 -1.27 3.08
CA PRO A 71 -8.91 -1.29 2.56
C PRO A 71 -9.69 -2.55 2.90
N PHE A 72 -9.01 -3.67 3.11
CA PHE A 72 -9.65 -4.93 3.49
C PHE A 72 -9.84 -5.08 5.00
N VAL A 73 -9.15 -4.26 5.81
CA VAL A 73 -9.31 -4.21 7.27
C VAL A 73 -10.36 -3.18 7.68
N SER A 74 -10.40 -2.03 7.02
CA SER A 74 -11.40 -1.00 7.25
C SER A 74 -12.82 -1.51 7.01
N VAL A 75 -13.70 -1.33 7.98
CA VAL A 75 -15.12 -1.70 7.85
C VAL A 75 -15.79 -0.84 6.77
N GLY A 76 -15.54 0.49 6.79
CA GLY A 76 -16.11 1.41 5.82
C GLY A 76 -15.68 1.10 4.39
N PHE A 77 -14.38 0.90 4.14
CA PHE A 77 -13.91 0.53 2.79
C PHE A 77 -14.37 -0.84 2.35
N ARG A 78 -14.41 -1.85 3.24
CA ARG A 78 -14.99 -3.16 2.88
C ARG A 78 -16.44 -3.06 2.47
N ASN A 79 -17.24 -2.32 3.22
CA ASN A 79 -18.65 -2.09 2.89
C ASN A 79 -18.80 -1.39 1.55
N TYR A 80 -17.98 -0.35 1.32
CA TYR A 80 -17.95 0.35 0.05
C TYR A 80 -17.60 -0.56 -1.13
N LEU A 81 -16.52 -1.34 -1.02
CA LEU A 81 -16.07 -2.24 -2.09
C LEU A 81 -17.09 -3.35 -2.37
N ARG A 82 -17.74 -3.91 -1.34
CA ARG A 82 -18.80 -4.91 -1.48
C ARG A 82 -20.04 -4.38 -2.18
N ASN A 83 -20.40 -3.14 -1.85
CA ASN A 83 -21.62 -2.50 -2.36
C ASN A 83 -21.31 -1.52 -3.50
N PHE A 84 -20.12 -1.60 -4.09
CA PHE A 84 -19.67 -0.67 -5.13
C PHE A 84 -20.70 -0.61 -6.27
N ASN A 85 -21.11 0.63 -6.58
CA ASN A 85 -22.08 0.87 -7.64
C ASN A 85 -21.39 1.59 -8.83
N PRO A 86 -21.00 0.86 -9.87
CA PRO A 86 -20.32 1.46 -11.03
C PRO A 86 -21.16 2.50 -11.78
N LYS A 87 -22.49 2.51 -11.61
CA LYS A 87 -23.36 3.52 -12.23
C LYS A 87 -23.12 4.94 -11.68
N LYS A 88 -22.61 5.05 -10.46
CA LYS A 88 -22.19 6.33 -9.87
C LYS A 88 -20.90 6.87 -10.47
N TYR A 89 -20.12 6.02 -11.13
CA TYR A 89 -18.82 6.31 -11.72
C TYR A 89 -18.81 6.06 -13.24
N PRO A 90 -19.55 6.82 -14.03
CA PRO A 90 -19.77 6.52 -15.46
C PRO A 90 -18.51 6.59 -16.32
N LYS A 91 -17.44 7.23 -15.82
CA LYS A 91 -16.13 7.36 -16.50
C LYS A 91 -15.02 6.52 -15.89
N LEU A 92 -15.33 5.67 -14.91
CA LEU A 92 -14.33 4.88 -14.21
C LEU A 92 -13.67 3.87 -15.14
N ILE A 93 -12.34 3.92 -15.14
CA ILE A 93 -11.47 3.00 -15.89
C ILE A 93 -10.73 2.06 -14.94
N SER A 94 -10.31 2.58 -13.77
CA SER A 94 -9.40 1.89 -12.88
C SER A 94 -9.73 2.10 -11.40
N ILE A 95 -9.62 1.02 -10.63
CA ILE A 95 -9.47 1.06 -9.16
C ILE A 95 -8.09 0.53 -8.85
N HIS A 96 -7.30 1.31 -8.12
CA HIS A 96 -6.04 0.88 -7.55
C HIS A 96 -6.20 0.59 -6.06
N LEU A 97 -5.78 -0.58 -5.61
CA LEU A 97 -5.81 -0.98 -4.20
C LEU A 97 -4.41 -0.95 -3.61
N HIS A 98 -4.24 -0.24 -2.48
CA HIS A 98 -3.00 -0.26 -1.71
C HIS A 98 -3.24 -0.97 -0.37
N THR A 99 -2.57 -2.08 -0.10
CA THR A 99 -2.87 -2.99 0.99
C THR A 99 -1.63 -3.72 1.52
N ASN A 100 -1.72 -4.27 2.73
CA ASN A 100 -0.77 -5.24 3.25
C ASN A 100 -1.07 -6.69 2.80
N ALA A 101 -2.15 -6.88 2.06
CA ALA A 101 -2.66 -8.15 1.53
C ALA A 101 -3.03 -9.22 2.56
N SER A 102 -3.00 -8.94 3.88
CA SER A 102 -3.29 -9.95 4.91
C SER A 102 -4.70 -10.51 4.86
N MET A 103 -5.66 -9.71 4.42
CA MET A 103 -7.06 -10.09 4.30
C MET A 103 -7.54 -10.23 2.86
N TRP A 104 -6.64 -10.15 1.88
CA TRP A 104 -7.01 -10.29 0.48
C TRP A 104 -6.91 -11.76 0.03
N ASP A 105 -7.76 -12.59 0.57
CA ASP A 105 -7.97 -13.97 0.13
C ASP A 105 -9.08 -14.09 -0.94
N LYS A 106 -9.29 -15.31 -1.44
CA LYS A 106 -10.34 -15.59 -2.41
C LYS A 106 -11.73 -15.25 -1.87
N LYS A 107 -12.01 -15.53 -0.61
CA LYS A 107 -13.33 -15.26 0.00
C LYS A 107 -13.61 -13.75 0.06
N MET A 108 -12.61 -12.96 0.44
CA MET A 108 -12.72 -11.50 0.45
C MET A 108 -12.97 -10.98 -0.96
N TRP A 109 -12.19 -11.41 -1.93
CA TRP A 109 -12.34 -11.02 -3.33
C TRP A 109 -13.72 -11.35 -3.90
N ASP A 110 -14.16 -12.59 -3.74
CA ASP A 110 -15.47 -13.06 -4.22
C ASP A 110 -16.64 -12.27 -3.60
N SER A 111 -16.45 -11.69 -2.41
CA SER A 111 -17.46 -10.86 -1.76
C SER A 111 -17.65 -9.46 -2.38
N MET A 112 -16.81 -9.10 -3.38
CA MET A 112 -16.75 -7.75 -3.98
C MET A 112 -16.88 -7.80 -5.52
N PRO A 113 -17.87 -8.47 -6.11
CA PRO A 113 -17.90 -8.78 -7.54
C PRO A 113 -17.96 -7.54 -8.44
N ASN A 114 -18.55 -6.45 -7.96
CA ASN A 114 -18.75 -5.23 -8.76
C ASN A 114 -17.46 -4.45 -9.05
N ILE A 115 -16.37 -4.74 -8.33
CA ILE A 115 -15.08 -4.08 -8.58
C ILE A 115 -14.15 -4.89 -9.49
N HIS A 116 -14.43 -6.16 -9.75
CA HIS A 116 -13.50 -7.06 -10.44
C HIS A 116 -13.05 -6.54 -11.80
N ASN A 117 -13.95 -5.92 -12.56
CA ASN A 117 -13.64 -5.37 -13.88
C ASN A 117 -12.87 -4.04 -13.84
N TYR A 118 -12.74 -3.44 -12.67
CA TYR A 118 -12.10 -2.13 -12.50
C TYR A 118 -10.76 -2.23 -11.77
N VAL A 119 -10.55 -3.23 -10.90
CA VAL A 119 -9.26 -3.42 -10.21
C VAL A 119 -8.27 -4.04 -11.19
N ASN A 120 -7.43 -3.21 -11.78
CA ASN A 120 -6.41 -3.62 -12.74
C ASN A 120 -4.98 -3.43 -12.23
N THR A 121 -4.80 -2.68 -11.13
CA THR A 121 -3.51 -2.48 -10.47
C THR A 121 -3.65 -2.54 -8.94
N CYS A 122 -2.59 -2.97 -8.26
CA CYS A 122 -2.49 -2.87 -6.81
C CYS A 122 -1.05 -2.59 -6.36
N GLU A 123 -0.93 -2.04 -5.15
CA GLU A 123 0.33 -1.96 -4.42
C GLU A 123 0.23 -2.77 -3.13
N ILE A 124 1.19 -3.69 -2.93
CA ILE A 124 1.26 -4.55 -1.74
C ILE A 124 2.51 -4.21 -0.95
N SER A 125 2.30 -3.74 0.27
CA SER A 125 3.38 -3.34 1.16
C SER A 125 3.87 -4.54 1.99
N ILE A 126 5.15 -4.94 1.83
CA ILE A 126 5.71 -6.17 2.44
C ILE A 126 6.92 -5.89 3.34
N ASP A 127 7.92 -5.12 2.88
CA ASP A 127 9.10 -4.67 3.62
C ASP A 127 10.00 -5.79 4.18
N ALA A 128 9.93 -7.00 3.64
CA ALA A 128 10.72 -8.13 4.11
C ALA A 128 10.92 -9.18 3.01
N GLY A 129 12.08 -9.83 3.00
CA GLY A 129 12.37 -11.00 2.18
C GLY A 129 12.23 -12.32 2.94
N THR A 130 12.10 -12.29 4.27
CA THR A 130 12.01 -13.46 5.14
C THR A 130 10.88 -13.34 6.15
N LYS A 131 10.46 -14.49 6.69
CA LYS A 131 9.42 -14.58 7.73
C LYS A 131 9.81 -13.80 8.97
N ASP A 132 11.04 -13.97 9.45
CA ASP A 132 11.50 -13.34 10.70
C ASP A 132 11.44 -11.80 10.58
N THR A 133 11.97 -11.25 9.51
CA THR A 133 11.93 -9.80 9.30
C THR A 133 10.50 -9.30 9.13
N TYR A 134 9.64 -10.04 8.42
CA TYR A 134 8.25 -9.67 8.24
C TYR A 134 7.49 -9.62 9.57
N GLU A 135 7.46 -10.72 10.31
CA GLU A 135 6.62 -10.87 11.51
C GLU A 135 7.17 -10.10 12.72
N ASN A 136 8.51 -10.03 12.86
CA ASN A 136 9.16 -9.56 14.09
C ASN A 136 9.81 -8.19 13.98
N LYS A 137 10.00 -7.62 12.76
CA LYS A 137 10.73 -6.36 12.59
C LYS A 137 9.94 -5.30 11.82
N THR A 138 9.31 -5.65 10.71
CA THR A 138 8.72 -4.64 9.81
C THR A 138 7.20 -4.63 9.79
N ARG A 139 6.54 -5.77 9.84
CA ARG A 139 5.09 -5.93 9.71
C ARG A 139 4.47 -6.57 10.95
N ILE A 140 4.72 -5.95 12.11
CA ILE A 140 4.27 -6.47 13.41
C ILE A 140 2.76 -6.68 13.42
N GLY A 141 2.35 -7.91 13.75
CA GLY A 141 0.96 -8.40 13.64
C GLY A 141 0.68 -9.17 12.35
N GLY A 142 1.65 -9.21 11.43
CA GLY A 142 1.56 -10.01 10.22
C GLY A 142 1.74 -11.51 10.44
N ASN A 143 1.30 -12.29 9.45
CA ASN A 143 1.56 -13.73 9.35
C ASN A 143 2.09 -14.03 7.95
N TRP A 144 3.32 -14.50 7.88
CA TRP A 144 4.04 -14.73 6.63
C TRP A 144 3.37 -15.79 5.75
N GLU A 145 2.91 -16.88 6.34
CA GLU A 145 2.29 -17.97 5.59
C GLU A 145 0.96 -17.53 4.96
N ASN A 146 0.17 -16.76 5.73
CA ASN A 146 -1.06 -16.17 5.21
C ASN A 146 -0.76 -15.19 4.07
N LEU A 147 0.24 -14.31 4.23
CA LEU A 147 0.67 -13.42 3.15
C LEU A 147 1.05 -14.21 1.89
N MET A 148 1.91 -15.23 2.01
CA MET A 148 2.35 -16.04 0.87
C MET A 148 1.19 -16.74 0.16
N ASN A 149 0.18 -17.22 0.90
CA ASN A 149 -1.01 -17.81 0.32
C ASN A 149 -1.85 -16.78 -0.43
N ASN A 150 -2.02 -15.59 0.14
CA ASN A 150 -2.75 -14.50 -0.49
C ASN A 150 -2.03 -13.97 -1.74
N LEU A 151 -0.70 -13.85 -1.73
CA LEU A 151 0.07 -13.45 -2.92
C LEU A 151 -0.08 -14.46 -4.07
N LYS A 152 -0.08 -15.76 -3.77
CA LYS A 152 -0.33 -16.81 -4.77
C LYS A 152 -1.73 -16.68 -5.36
N PHE A 153 -2.75 -16.41 -4.51
CA PHE A 153 -4.11 -16.15 -4.98
C PHE A 153 -4.16 -14.89 -5.86
N ILE A 154 -3.59 -13.76 -5.41
CA ILE A 154 -3.57 -12.50 -6.16
C ILE A 154 -2.91 -12.67 -7.53
N ASN A 155 -1.86 -13.51 -7.63
CA ASN A 155 -1.23 -13.82 -8.91
C ASN A 155 -2.17 -14.50 -9.92
N THR A 156 -3.25 -15.14 -9.48
CA THR A 156 -4.26 -15.71 -10.39
C THR A 156 -5.17 -14.65 -11.02
N LEU A 157 -5.22 -13.46 -10.42
CA LEU A 157 -6.08 -12.35 -10.88
C LEU A 157 -5.44 -11.63 -12.07
N PRO A 158 -6.23 -11.01 -12.97
CA PRO A 158 -5.72 -10.24 -14.10
C PRO A 158 -5.27 -8.83 -13.68
N ILE A 159 -4.47 -8.74 -12.61
CA ILE A 159 -4.04 -7.49 -11.96
C ILE A 159 -2.53 -7.33 -12.11
N ARG A 160 -2.08 -6.11 -12.46
CA ARG A 160 -0.67 -5.73 -12.35
C ARG A 160 -0.34 -5.39 -10.90
N VAL A 161 0.68 -6.04 -10.37
CA VAL A 161 1.06 -5.91 -8.96
C VAL A 161 2.32 -5.05 -8.84
N LYS A 162 2.27 -4.04 -7.98
CA LYS A 162 3.46 -3.37 -7.45
C LYS A 162 3.67 -3.87 -6.02
N THR A 163 4.87 -4.33 -5.69
CA THR A 163 5.25 -4.67 -4.32
C THR A 163 6.20 -3.61 -3.79
N SER A 164 5.95 -3.10 -2.59
CA SER A 164 6.77 -2.07 -1.98
C SER A 164 7.56 -2.60 -0.77
N PHE A 165 8.78 -2.09 -0.67
CA PHE A 165 9.75 -2.41 0.36
C PHE A 165 10.40 -1.10 0.83
N VAL A 166 10.02 -0.64 2.02
CA VAL A 166 10.63 0.52 2.66
C VAL A 166 11.96 0.12 3.27
N VAL A 167 13.04 0.61 2.68
CA VAL A 167 14.42 0.26 3.05
C VAL A 167 14.81 0.92 4.36
N GLN A 168 15.27 0.10 5.31
CA GLN A 168 15.71 0.54 6.64
C GLN A 168 16.78 -0.42 7.20
N ASP A 169 17.38 -0.07 8.32
CA ASP A 169 18.43 -0.83 8.99
C ASP A 169 18.11 -2.32 9.22
N THR A 170 16.86 -2.62 9.46
CA THR A 170 16.41 -3.97 9.82
C THR A 170 16.15 -4.90 8.65
N ASN A 171 16.12 -4.37 7.40
CA ASN A 171 15.71 -5.17 6.24
C ASN A 171 16.56 -5.00 4.97
N TYR A 172 17.45 -4.00 4.88
CA TYR A 172 18.17 -3.72 3.63
C TYR A 172 19.01 -4.89 3.10
N MET A 173 19.47 -5.78 4.00
CA MET A 173 20.19 -6.99 3.62
C MET A 173 19.33 -8.01 2.85
N GLU A 174 18.00 -7.85 2.89
CA GLU A 174 17.04 -8.77 2.27
C GLU A 174 16.51 -8.27 0.93
N MET A 175 17.00 -7.15 0.40
CA MET A 175 16.48 -6.57 -0.85
C MET A 175 16.55 -7.55 -2.04
N GLU A 176 17.66 -8.28 -2.19
CA GLU A 176 17.82 -9.28 -3.24
C GLU A 176 16.89 -10.48 -3.03
N THR A 177 16.77 -10.97 -1.79
CA THR A 177 15.87 -12.06 -1.42
C THR A 177 14.42 -11.68 -1.71
N PHE A 178 14.03 -10.46 -1.32
CA PHE A 178 12.69 -9.94 -1.58
C PHE A 178 12.39 -9.82 -3.08
N TYR A 179 13.30 -9.23 -3.85
CA TYR A 179 13.13 -9.11 -5.29
C TYR A 179 12.92 -10.48 -5.95
N ASN A 180 13.80 -11.43 -5.64
CA ASN A 180 13.74 -12.79 -6.20
C ASN A 180 12.45 -13.52 -5.79
N LEU A 181 12.00 -13.35 -4.54
CA LEU A 181 10.75 -13.92 -4.05
C LEU A 181 9.55 -13.35 -4.81
N MET A 182 9.44 -12.04 -4.94
CA MET A 182 8.33 -11.40 -5.65
C MET A 182 8.31 -11.79 -7.13
N TYR A 183 9.49 -11.81 -7.76
CA TYR A 183 9.60 -12.23 -9.15
C TYR A 183 9.25 -13.71 -9.34
N SER A 184 9.58 -14.57 -8.37
CA SER A 184 9.21 -16.00 -8.42
C SER A 184 7.69 -16.22 -8.37
N ILE A 185 6.97 -15.40 -7.60
CA ILE A 185 5.51 -15.49 -7.45
C ILE A 185 4.80 -14.89 -8.65
N PHE A 186 5.11 -13.66 -9.03
CA PHE A 186 4.33 -12.86 -9.99
C PHE A 186 4.95 -12.82 -11.39
N ARG A 187 6.23 -13.14 -11.53
CA ARG A 187 7.00 -13.06 -12.80
C ARG A 187 6.90 -11.64 -13.41
N LYS A 188 6.54 -11.55 -14.71
CA LYS A 188 6.45 -10.28 -15.43
C LYS A 188 5.27 -9.38 -15.01
N LYS A 189 4.41 -9.84 -14.12
CA LYS A 189 3.27 -9.06 -13.62
C LYS A 189 3.62 -8.14 -12.46
N VAL A 190 4.85 -8.23 -11.92
CA VAL A 190 5.25 -7.44 -10.75
C VAL A 190 6.20 -6.30 -11.13
N ASP A 191 5.95 -5.15 -10.51
CA ASP A 191 6.88 -4.06 -10.35
C ASP A 191 7.35 -4.06 -8.89
N VAL A 192 8.65 -4.11 -8.66
CA VAL A 192 9.24 -4.09 -7.30
C VAL A 192 9.73 -2.68 -7.01
N PHE A 193 9.27 -2.09 -5.93
CA PHE A 193 9.63 -0.73 -5.53
C PHE A 193 10.39 -0.72 -4.20
N PHE A 194 11.60 -0.18 -4.21
CA PHE A 194 12.38 0.10 -3.02
C PHE A 194 12.27 1.58 -2.65
N GLY A 195 11.61 1.85 -1.52
CA GLY A 195 11.39 3.21 -1.02
C GLY A 195 12.31 3.58 0.13
N LYS A 196 12.78 4.83 0.18
CA LYS A 196 13.43 5.35 1.38
C LYS A 196 12.42 5.49 2.52
N ILE A 197 12.87 5.24 3.76
CA ILE A 197 12.05 5.40 4.94
C ILE A 197 11.70 6.88 5.17
N THR A 198 10.47 7.14 5.60
CA THR A 198 9.99 8.46 6.03
C THR A 198 9.55 8.38 7.48
N ASN A 199 9.88 9.39 8.29
CA ASN A 199 9.41 9.48 9.66
C ASN A 199 7.98 10.03 9.71
N TRP A 200 7.04 9.21 10.07
CA TRP A 200 5.64 9.59 10.30
C TRP A 200 5.35 9.98 11.76
N GLY A 201 6.40 10.39 12.49
CA GLY A 201 6.31 10.69 13.92
C GLY A 201 6.41 9.45 14.81
N THR A 202 6.90 8.34 14.27
CA THR A 202 7.04 7.06 14.98
C THR A 202 8.40 6.88 15.64
N PHE A 203 9.39 7.67 15.22
CA PHE A 203 10.75 7.63 15.72
C PHE A 203 11.18 9.01 16.24
N SER A 204 11.94 9.05 17.31
CA SER A 204 12.74 10.22 17.65
C SER A 204 13.74 10.54 16.54
N GLU A 205 14.29 11.77 16.52
CA GLU A 205 15.25 12.16 15.49
C GLU A 205 16.50 11.25 15.48
N GLY A 206 16.99 10.88 16.67
CA GLY A 206 18.14 9.99 16.80
C GLY A 206 17.86 8.57 16.29
N GLU A 207 16.70 8.00 16.65
CA GLU A 207 16.28 6.69 16.16
C GLU A 207 16.07 6.70 14.64
N PHE A 208 15.47 7.77 14.12
CA PHE A 208 15.23 7.88 12.68
C PHE A 208 16.51 7.90 11.86
N LYS A 209 17.56 8.59 12.36
CA LYS A 209 18.88 8.58 11.72
C LYS A 209 19.46 7.17 11.61
N LEU A 210 19.24 6.32 12.63
CA LEU A 210 19.66 4.93 12.62
C LEU A 210 18.85 4.02 11.67
N LYS A 211 17.67 4.47 11.22
CA LYS A 211 16.87 3.74 10.24
C LYS A 211 17.30 4.02 8.80
N GLN A 212 17.94 5.14 8.55
CA GLN A 212 18.22 5.69 7.23
C GLN A 212 19.53 5.14 6.63
N VAL A 213 19.65 3.82 6.43
CA VAL A 213 20.87 3.21 5.83
C VAL A 213 21.25 3.78 4.47
N HIS A 214 20.28 4.39 3.79
CA HIS A 214 20.50 5.08 2.53
C HIS A 214 21.19 6.44 2.71
N ASN A 215 21.25 7.00 3.91
CA ASN A 215 21.97 8.24 4.17
C ASN A 215 23.48 7.97 4.17
N ILE A 216 24.26 8.83 3.48
CA ILE A 216 25.72 8.69 3.35
C ILE A 216 26.44 8.74 4.71
N GLU A 217 25.85 9.40 5.70
CA GLU A 217 26.41 9.48 7.06
C GLU A 217 26.13 8.23 7.92
N HIS A 218 25.29 7.31 7.43
CA HIS A 218 24.95 6.12 8.18
C HIS A 218 26.13 5.12 8.20
N PRO A 219 26.46 4.52 9.37
CA PRO A 219 27.62 3.60 9.48
C PRO A 219 27.58 2.44 8.48
N GLU A 220 26.39 1.95 8.16
CA GLU A 220 26.19 0.80 7.24
C GLU A 220 25.91 1.25 5.80
N HIS A 221 26.06 2.53 5.46
CA HIS A 221 25.75 3.03 4.12
C HIS A 221 26.51 2.28 3.01
N GLN A 222 27.80 2.01 3.20
CA GLN A 222 28.60 1.30 2.21
C GLN A 222 28.12 -0.15 2.03
N LEU A 223 27.66 -0.79 3.09
CA LEU A 223 27.11 -2.12 3.02
C LEU A 223 25.74 -2.12 2.30
N PHE A 224 24.88 -1.17 2.65
CA PHE A 224 23.62 -0.93 1.92
C PHE A 224 23.88 -0.74 0.42
N LYS A 225 24.81 0.13 0.06
CA LYS A 225 25.17 0.40 -1.35
C LYS A 225 25.63 -0.88 -2.06
N LYS A 226 26.44 -1.71 -1.42
CA LYS A 226 26.88 -3.00 -1.94
C LYS A 226 25.70 -3.95 -2.21
N GLU A 227 24.75 -4.05 -1.26
CA GLU A 227 23.57 -4.91 -1.41
C GLU A 227 22.65 -4.38 -2.52
N PHE A 228 22.40 -3.08 -2.56
CA PHE A 228 21.58 -2.48 -3.60
C PHE A 228 22.17 -2.63 -5.00
N ASN A 229 23.50 -2.54 -5.14
CA ASN A 229 24.20 -2.71 -6.41
C ASN A 229 24.05 -4.12 -7.03
N LYS A 230 23.65 -5.11 -6.24
CA LYS A 230 23.35 -6.46 -6.78
C LYS A 230 22.07 -6.48 -7.63
N ILE A 231 21.14 -5.57 -7.38
CA ILE A 231 19.77 -5.67 -7.91
C ILE A 231 19.29 -4.46 -8.71
N TRP A 232 19.87 -3.27 -8.56
CA TRP A 232 19.29 -2.02 -9.09
C TRP A 232 19.09 -2.01 -10.62
N LYS A 233 19.83 -2.84 -11.38
CA LYS A 233 19.67 -3.00 -12.82
C LYS A 233 18.63 -4.04 -13.22
N ASN A 234 18.00 -4.70 -12.26
CA ASN A 234 17.03 -5.74 -12.55
C ASN A 234 15.78 -5.20 -13.24
N GLN A 235 15.18 -6.04 -14.08
CA GLN A 235 13.96 -5.68 -14.79
C GLN A 235 12.79 -5.43 -13.84
N ASN A 236 11.98 -4.40 -14.12
CA ASN A 236 10.81 -4.01 -13.32
C ASN A 236 11.15 -3.64 -11.86
N LEU A 237 12.37 -3.19 -11.61
CA LEU A 237 12.76 -2.62 -10.34
C LEU A 237 12.70 -1.09 -10.42
N PHE A 238 12.03 -0.48 -9.45
CA PHE A 238 11.89 0.96 -9.29
C PHE A 238 12.32 1.37 -7.89
N HIS A 239 12.80 2.59 -7.73
CA HIS A 239 13.21 3.10 -6.42
C HIS A 239 13.20 4.63 -6.36
N ASN A 240 13.23 5.18 -5.16
CA ASN A 240 13.48 6.60 -4.91
C ASN A 240 14.77 6.85 -4.12
N LEU A 241 15.75 5.97 -4.28
CA LEU A 241 17.05 5.97 -3.61
C LEU A 241 18.15 6.63 -4.47
N TYR A 242 17.79 7.57 -5.35
CA TYR A 242 18.66 8.13 -6.39
C TYR A 242 19.91 8.86 -5.88
N GLU A 243 19.87 9.39 -4.66
CA GLU A 243 21.00 10.12 -4.05
C GLU A 243 22.20 9.20 -3.71
N PHE A 244 22.11 7.88 -4.00
CA PHE A 244 23.02 6.85 -3.48
C PHE A 244 23.60 5.93 -4.56
N ILE A 245 23.42 6.25 -5.85
CA ILE A 245 23.82 5.38 -6.98
C ILE A 245 24.99 6.00 -7.77
N ASP A 246 25.97 6.57 -7.12
CA ASP A 246 27.23 6.99 -7.77
C ASP A 246 28.33 5.98 -7.55
#